data_ee527442e0a701f9aac6366d1a26d042
#
_entry.id   ee527442e0a701f9aac6366d1a26d042
#
_cell.length_a   1.000
_cell.length_b   1.000
_cell.length_c   1.000
_cell.angle_alpha   90.00
_cell.angle_beta   90.00
_cell.angle_gamma   90.00
#
_symmetry.space_group_name_H-M   'P 1'
#
loop_
_entity.id
_entity.type
_entity.pdbx_description
1 polymer ?
#
loop_
_entity_poly.entity_id
_entity_poly.type
_entity_poly.pdbx_seq_one_letter_code
_entity_poly.pdbx_strand_id
1 'polypeptide(L)'
;MTEYRFSLQKYKRGTKLSCPNCGKKQCFVKYIDNQGEIVFPDYVGRCDHEQSCQYHYTPSDYFKDNPDYDKRSSIKASNPKPCLSPPTSFIDNELMERSLTNYAMNPLYIYLSGVLGKDETSRIFQLYHVGTSKKWGGSTVYWQIDWQGNVRTGKIMLYDNTTGHRIKEPRSYVSWVHTELNLQDYHLKQCFFGEHLLSENPTKFVAIVESEKSALIATHYMPDFIWLATGGMHGCFKPNVVSILKGRSVMLCPDLGAKEVWQAKMPLLTSVCPKVVLSDSLEQCATNEQRKNGLDIADFLLKTATPTMLLQKMIKRNPNLQTLIDCLHLELVDSS
;
A
#
# COMPACT_ATOMS: atom_id res chain seq x y z
N MET A 1 -9.29 28.66 10.44
CA MET A 1 -8.13 27.96 9.82
C MET A 1 -6.90 28.33 10.61
N THR A 2 -6.35 27.40 11.39
CA THR A 2 -5.06 27.63 12.05
C THR A 2 -3.99 27.40 10.99
N GLU A 3 -3.49 28.48 10.40
CA GLU A 3 -2.31 28.41 9.54
C GLU A 3 -1.13 27.97 10.40
N TYR A 4 -0.50 26.87 10.01
CA TYR A 4 0.77 26.48 10.61
C TYR A 4 1.79 27.59 10.35
N ARG A 5 2.55 27.99 11.38
CA ARG A 5 3.60 29.00 11.23
C ARG A 5 4.54 28.64 10.08
N PHE A 6 4.94 27.38 9.97
CA PHE A 6 5.81 26.89 8.91
C PHE A 6 5.04 26.02 7.94
N SER A 7 5.04 26.34 6.66
CA SER A 7 4.38 25.59 5.60
C SER A 7 5.27 25.48 4.37
N LEU A 8 5.03 24.45 3.54
CA LEU A 8 5.64 24.39 2.23
C LEU A 8 5.09 25.51 1.35
N GLN A 9 5.98 26.20 0.63
CA GLN A 9 5.61 27.29 -0.28
C GLN A 9 4.54 26.83 -1.28
N LYS A 10 3.43 27.58 -1.40
CA LYS A 10 2.37 27.27 -2.36
C LYS A 10 2.94 27.31 -3.79
N TYR A 11 2.57 26.30 -4.56
CA TYR A 11 3.05 26.18 -5.94
C TYR A 11 2.61 27.39 -6.80
N LYS A 12 3.60 28.02 -7.44
CA LYS A 12 3.43 28.92 -8.58
C LYS A 12 4.40 28.49 -9.66
N ARG A 13 4.06 28.70 -10.93
CA ARG A 13 4.95 28.32 -12.05
C ARG A 13 6.34 28.97 -11.87
N GLY A 14 7.38 28.13 -11.83
CA GLY A 14 8.77 28.58 -11.64
C GLY A 14 9.24 28.70 -10.19
N THR A 15 8.43 28.38 -9.17
CA THR A 15 8.84 28.48 -7.75
C THR A 15 9.55 27.23 -7.21
N LYS A 16 9.50 26.11 -7.93
CA LYS A 16 10.20 24.89 -7.50
C LYS A 16 11.70 24.99 -7.80
N LEU A 17 12.48 24.63 -6.80
CA LEU A 17 13.95 24.62 -6.84
C LEU A 17 14.50 23.28 -7.32
N SER A 18 15.83 23.19 -7.47
CA SER A 18 16.53 21.94 -7.65
C SER A 18 16.67 21.24 -6.31
N CYS A 19 16.45 19.91 -6.26
CA CYS A 19 16.60 19.15 -5.02
C CYS A 19 18.08 19.06 -4.62
N PRO A 20 18.45 19.39 -3.37
CA PRO A 20 19.82 19.32 -2.92
C PRO A 20 20.38 17.90 -2.85
N ASN A 21 19.52 16.89 -2.74
CA ASN A 21 19.94 15.48 -2.66
C ASN A 21 20.03 14.82 -4.05
N CYS A 22 18.96 14.85 -4.86
CA CYS A 22 18.98 14.15 -6.15
C CYS A 22 19.39 15.03 -7.35
N GLY A 23 19.62 16.34 -7.16
CA GLY A 23 20.06 17.30 -8.19
C GLY A 23 19.03 17.61 -9.27
N LYS A 24 17.87 16.95 -9.29
CA LYS A 24 16.83 17.17 -10.30
C LYS A 24 16.24 18.57 -10.16
N LYS A 25 16.02 19.22 -11.31
CA LYS A 25 15.45 20.56 -11.37
C LYS A 25 13.93 20.55 -11.20
N GLN A 26 13.36 21.64 -10.67
CA GLN A 26 11.91 21.88 -10.55
C GLN A 26 11.13 20.78 -9.79
N CYS A 27 11.76 20.17 -8.79
CA CYS A 27 11.15 19.11 -7.98
C CYS A 27 11.29 19.31 -6.46
N PHE A 28 11.74 20.48 -6.04
CA PHE A 28 11.95 20.78 -4.64
C PHE A 28 11.14 22.00 -4.19
N VAL A 29 10.40 21.86 -3.11
CA VAL A 29 9.56 22.91 -2.50
C VAL A 29 10.12 23.25 -1.13
N LYS A 30 10.49 24.52 -0.93
CA LYS A 30 11.03 24.97 0.35
C LYS A 30 9.95 25.29 1.37
N TYR A 31 10.30 25.25 2.65
CA TYR A 31 9.49 25.77 3.73
C TYR A 31 9.56 27.29 3.81
N ILE A 32 8.44 27.91 4.17
CA ILE A 32 8.32 29.34 4.46
C ILE A 32 7.75 29.53 5.87
N ASP A 33 8.13 30.62 6.51
CA ASP A 33 7.50 31.12 7.74
C ASP A 33 6.34 32.05 7.34
N ASN A 34 5.12 31.66 7.64
CA ASN A 34 3.93 32.45 7.33
C ASN A 34 3.86 33.76 8.14
N GLN A 35 4.64 33.89 9.20
CA GLN A 35 4.80 35.12 9.98
C GLN A 35 5.92 36.02 9.44
N GLY A 36 6.74 35.51 8.52
CA GLY A 36 7.80 36.27 7.85
C GLY A 36 9.01 36.61 8.74
N GLU A 37 9.10 36.02 9.94
CA GLU A 37 10.20 36.28 10.88
C GLU A 37 11.46 35.47 10.56
N ILE A 38 11.29 34.29 9.93
CA ILE A 38 12.39 33.37 9.62
C ILE A 38 12.44 33.09 8.13
N VAL A 39 13.63 33.30 7.54
CA VAL A 39 13.91 32.90 6.17
C VAL A 39 14.75 31.62 6.19
N PHE A 40 14.11 30.51 5.84
CA PHE A 40 14.81 29.23 5.73
C PHE A 40 15.75 29.20 4.54
N PRO A 41 16.94 28.57 4.66
CA PRO A 41 17.79 28.27 3.53
C PRO A 41 17.07 27.41 2.46
N ASP A 42 17.54 27.49 1.22
CA ASP A 42 16.90 26.81 0.06
C ASP A 42 16.97 25.28 0.13
N TYR A 43 17.69 24.71 1.09
CA TYR A 43 17.70 23.25 1.35
C TYR A 43 16.69 22.80 2.40
N VAL A 44 16.00 23.71 3.11
CA VAL A 44 14.94 23.34 4.06
C VAL A 44 13.63 23.18 3.31
N GLY A 45 13.22 21.94 3.06
CA GLY A 45 12.08 21.69 2.21
C GLY A 45 11.90 20.20 1.89
N ARG A 46 11.08 19.93 0.86
CA ARG A 46 10.74 18.57 0.45
C ARG A 46 10.88 18.38 -1.05
N CYS A 47 11.44 17.24 -1.45
CA CYS A 47 11.50 16.81 -2.83
C CYS A 47 10.19 16.13 -3.23
N ASP A 48 9.68 16.43 -4.45
CA ASP A 48 8.48 15.76 -5.00
C ASP A 48 8.71 14.28 -5.32
N HIS A 49 9.98 13.86 -5.46
CA HIS A 49 10.33 12.46 -5.66
C HIS A 49 10.34 11.71 -4.32
N GLU A 50 9.19 11.65 -3.66
CA GLU A 50 9.03 11.07 -2.32
C GLU A 50 9.49 9.62 -2.25
N GLN A 51 9.29 8.84 -3.31
CA GLN A 51 9.64 7.42 -3.34
C GLN A 51 11.11 7.15 -3.68
N SER A 52 11.72 7.97 -4.53
CA SER A 52 13.08 7.70 -5.03
C SER A 52 14.17 8.57 -4.40
N CYS A 53 13.84 9.79 -3.97
CA CYS A 53 14.79 10.71 -3.36
C CYS A 53 14.63 10.82 -1.84
N GLN A 54 13.40 10.85 -1.36
CA GLN A 54 12.99 10.92 0.06
C GLN A 54 13.53 12.14 0.83
N TYR A 55 14.11 13.11 0.13
CA TYR A 55 14.65 14.28 0.81
C TYR A 55 13.51 15.13 1.37
N HIS A 56 13.45 15.18 2.68
CA HIS A 56 12.52 16.02 3.43
C HIS A 56 13.22 16.53 4.68
N TYR A 57 13.76 17.75 4.59
CA TYR A 57 14.40 18.44 5.70
C TYR A 57 13.45 19.48 6.27
N THR A 58 12.93 19.19 7.45
CA THR A 58 11.86 19.98 8.06
C THR A 58 12.39 21.18 8.84
N PRO A 59 11.55 22.22 9.11
CA PRO A 59 11.91 23.29 10.06
C PRO A 59 12.35 22.76 11.41
N SER A 60 11.73 21.69 11.93
CA SER A 60 12.13 21.05 13.19
C SER A 60 13.53 20.47 13.13
N ASP A 61 13.92 19.85 12.02
CA ASP A 61 15.26 19.32 11.84
C ASP A 61 16.29 20.47 11.72
N TYR A 62 15.92 21.52 10.98
CA TYR A 62 16.74 22.71 10.86
C TYR A 62 17.05 23.36 12.22
N PHE A 63 16.07 23.48 13.11
CA PHE A 63 16.29 24.05 14.45
C PHE A 63 17.08 23.12 15.37
N LYS A 64 16.98 21.81 15.22
CA LYS A 64 17.83 20.85 15.95
C LYS A 64 19.31 21.00 15.56
N ASP A 65 19.56 21.16 14.26
CA ASP A 65 20.92 21.27 13.73
C ASP A 65 21.51 22.70 13.93
N ASN A 66 20.65 23.69 14.23
CA ASN A 66 21.03 25.09 14.43
C ASN A 66 20.47 25.63 15.77
N PRO A 67 20.94 25.14 16.92
CA PRO A 67 20.38 25.48 18.24
C PRO A 67 20.53 26.96 18.64
N ASP A 68 21.45 27.68 18.04
CA ASP A 68 21.61 29.13 18.27
C ASP A 68 20.55 29.98 17.61
N TYR A 69 19.82 29.43 16.65
CA TYR A 69 18.70 30.13 15.97
C TYR A 69 17.45 30.21 16.87
N ASP A 70 17.25 29.20 17.75
CA ASP A 70 16.10 29.13 18.65
C ASP A 70 16.18 30.12 19.83
N LYS A 71 17.38 30.58 20.17
CA LYS A 71 17.65 31.51 21.31
C LYS A 71 17.28 32.97 20.99
N ARG A 72 17.10 33.34 19.72
CA ARG A 72 16.75 34.74 19.31
C ARG A 72 15.26 34.98 19.22
N SER A 73 14.44 33.93 19.24
CA SER A 73 12.99 34.02 19.22
C SER A 73 12.39 33.61 20.59
N SER A 74 12.70 34.37 21.65
CA SER A 74 11.98 34.24 22.93
C SER A 74 10.55 34.77 22.79
N ILE A 75 9.71 34.04 22.11
CA ILE A 75 8.27 34.23 22.17
C ILE A 75 7.75 33.36 23.32
N LYS A 76 7.12 34.00 24.30
CA LYS A 76 6.42 33.38 25.42
C LYS A 76 5.69 32.13 24.92
N ALA A 77 6.09 30.97 25.41
CA ALA A 77 5.34 29.74 25.25
C ALA A 77 3.96 29.94 25.90
N SER A 78 3.00 30.34 25.09
CA SER A 78 1.61 30.05 25.40
C SER A 78 1.49 28.54 25.35
N ASN A 79 1.10 27.92 26.48
CA ASN A 79 0.79 26.50 26.51
C ASN A 79 0.01 26.13 25.25
N PRO A 80 0.50 25.18 24.43
CA PRO A 80 -0.26 24.77 23.26
C PRO A 80 -1.57 24.20 23.79
N LYS A 81 -2.69 24.87 23.52
CA LYS A 81 -3.99 24.22 23.62
C LYS A 81 -3.86 22.95 22.79
N PRO A 82 -4.30 21.78 23.30
CA PRO A 82 -4.27 20.57 22.54
C PRO A 82 -4.98 20.84 21.21
N CYS A 83 -4.23 20.93 20.14
CA CYS A 83 -4.78 21.09 18.81
C CYS A 83 -5.44 19.75 18.49
N LEU A 84 -6.76 19.69 18.70
CA LEU A 84 -7.56 18.55 18.28
C LEU A 84 -7.30 18.41 16.78
N SER A 85 -6.59 17.37 16.41
CA SER A 85 -6.43 17.03 15.00
C SER A 85 -7.83 16.94 14.39
N PRO A 86 -8.06 17.53 13.21
CA PRO A 86 -9.39 17.52 12.62
C PRO A 86 -9.88 16.06 12.51
N PRO A 87 -11.21 15.85 12.64
CA PRO A 87 -11.77 14.50 12.56
C PRO A 87 -11.41 13.85 11.24
N THR A 88 -11.22 12.54 11.26
CA THR A 88 -10.94 11.77 10.05
C THR A 88 -12.12 11.86 9.09
N SER A 89 -11.84 12.14 7.82
CA SER A 89 -12.85 12.11 6.78
C SER A 89 -13.02 10.70 6.22
N PHE A 90 -14.22 10.39 5.75
CA PHE A 90 -14.58 9.10 5.17
C PHE A 90 -15.24 9.31 3.81
N ILE A 91 -15.14 8.31 2.96
CA ILE A 91 -15.90 8.22 1.71
C ILE A 91 -17.18 7.44 1.99
N ASP A 92 -18.27 7.81 1.32
CA ASP A 92 -19.55 7.12 1.42
C ASP A 92 -19.39 5.65 0.95
N ASN A 93 -19.86 4.72 1.79
CA ASN A 93 -19.83 3.30 1.48
C ASN A 93 -20.60 2.97 0.19
N GLU A 94 -21.68 3.70 -0.12
CA GLU A 94 -22.44 3.51 -1.35
C GLU A 94 -21.58 3.69 -2.60
N LEU A 95 -20.62 4.65 -2.58
CA LEU A 95 -19.69 4.83 -3.68
C LEU A 95 -18.76 3.63 -3.87
N MET A 96 -18.31 3.05 -2.77
CA MET A 96 -17.52 1.82 -2.81
C MET A 96 -18.35 0.68 -3.40
N GLU A 97 -19.54 0.44 -2.87
CA GLU A 97 -20.46 -0.64 -3.32
C GLU A 97 -20.77 -0.55 -4.81
N ARG A 98 -21.05 0.65 -5.31
CA ARG A 98 -21.27 0.89 -6.75
C ARG A 98 -20.07 0.54 -7.62
N SER A 99 -18.87 0.51 -7.06
CA SER A 99 -17.66 0.13 -7.79
C SER A 99 -17.43 -1.38 -7.86
N LEU A 100 -18.11 -2.17 -6.99
CA LEU A 100 -17.95 -3.62 -6.88
C LEU A 100 -18.69 -4.36 -8.03
N THR A 101 -18.46 -3.91 -9.25
CA THR A 101 -19.12 -4.37 -10.46
C THR A 101 -18.22 -4.17 -11.68
N ASN A 102 -18.71 -4.52 -12.87
CA ASN A 102 -18.03 -4.33 -14.16
C ASN A 102 -16.62 -4.97 -14.21
N TYR A 103 -16.44 -6.10 -13.56
CA TYR A 103 -15.16 -6.80 -13.50
C TYR A 103 -14.64 -7.26 -14.88
N ALA A 104 -15.51 -7.41 -15.87
CA ALA A 104 -15.12 -7.66 -17.26
C ALA A 104 -14.27 -6.52 -17.86
N MET A 105 -14.32 -5.32 -17.30
CA MET A 105 -13.49 -4.17 -17.70
C MET A 105 -12.26 -3.99 -16.81
N ASN A 106 -12.09 -4.78 -15.75
CA ASN A 106 -10.99 -4.66 -14.80
C ASN A 106 -9.82 -5.53 -15.26
N PRO A 107 -8.69 -4.93 -15.74
CA PRO A 107 -7.58 -5.70 -16.28
C PRO A 107 -6.94 -6.67 -15.27
N LEU A 108 -6.88 -6.28 -13.99
CA LEU A 108 -6.36 -7.18 -12.95
C LEU A 108 -7.30 -8.36 -12.70
N TYR A 109 -8.61 -8.13 -12.70
CA TYR A 109 -9.59 -9.20 -12.56
C TYR A 109 -9.49 -10.20 -13.73
N ILE A 110 -9.34 -9.69 -14.96
CA ILE A 110 -9.17 -10.53 -16.15
C ILE A 110 -7.92 -11.39 -16.01
N TYR A 111 -6.79 -10.78 -15.65
CA TYR A 111 -5.53 -11.48 -15.44
C TYR A 111 -5.65 -12.57 -14.37
N LEU A 112 -6.13 -12.19 -13.17
CA LEU A 112 -6.25 -13.15 -12.06
C LEU A 112 -7.27 -14.25 -12.35
N SER A 113 -8.35 -13.97 -13.08
CA SER A 113 -9.30 -15.01 -13.51
C SER A 113 -8.65 -16.05 -14.44
N GLY A 114 -7.68 -15.63 -15.24
CA GLY A 114 -6.88 -16.55 -16.06
C GLY A 114 -5.90 -17.39 -15.26
N VAL A 115 -5.45 -16.92 -14.11
CA VAL A 115 -4.41 -17.57 -13.29
C VAL A 115 -5.01 -18.41 -12.15
N LEU A 116 -5.96 -17.84 -11.42
CA LEU A 116 -6.56 -18.45 -10.21
C LEU A 116 -7.92 -19.11 -10.49
N GLY A 117 -8.50 -18.86 -11.66
CA GLY A 117 -9.88 -19.19 -11.98
C GLY A 117 -10.86 -18.07 -11.61
N LYS A 118 -12.00 -18.03 -12.34
CA LYS A 118 -12.98 -16.94 -12.23
C LYS A 118 -13.67 -16.89 -10.87
N ASP A 119 -14.08 -18.04 -10.35
CA ASP A 119 -14.82 -18.13 -9.09
C ASP A 119 -13.96 -17.70 -7.91
N GLU A 120 -12.72 -18.16 -7.86
CA GLU A 120 -11.78 -17.80 -6.82
C GLU A 120 -11.39 -16.32 -6.89
N THR A 121 -11.15 -15.79 -8.08
CA THR A 121 -10.90 -14.35 -8.27
C THR A 121 -12.09 -13.52 -7.80
N SER A 122 -13.33 -13.95 -8.13
CA SER A 122 -14.54 -13.27 -7.67
C SER A 122 -14.65 -13.29 -6.15
N ARG A 123 -14.39 -14.44 -5.52
CA ARG A 123 -14.40 -14.61 -4.06
C ARG A 123 -13.41 -13.63 -3.39
N ILE A 124 -12.17 -13.57 -3.90
CA ILE A 124 -11.12 -12.69 -3.35
C ILE A 124 -11.46 -11.22 -3.55
N PHE A 125 -11.99 -10.85 -4.73
CA PHE A 125 -12.39 -9.47 -5.02
C PHE A 125 -13.55 -9.01 -4.12
N GLN A 126 -14.51 -9.90 -3.84
CA GLN A 126 -15.58 -9.64 -2.88
C GLN A 126 -15.04 -9.53 -1.46
N LEU A 127 -14.20 -10.47 -1.04
CA LEU A 127 -13.59 -10.50 0.30
C LEU A 127 -12.84 -9.19 0.64
N TYR A 128 -12.11 -8.64 -0.32
CA TYR A 128 -11.33 -7.41 -0.14
C TYR A 128 -12.03 -6.15 -0.63
N HIS A 129 -13.28 -6.24 -1.07
CA HIS A 129 -14.03 -5.13 -1.68
C HIS A 129 -13.22 -4.44 -2.80
N VAL A 130 -12.64 -5.22 -3.71
CA VAL A 130 -11.90 -4.66 -4.85
C VAL A 130 -12.88 -4.16 -5.90
N GLY A 131 -12.78 -2.87 -6.22
CA GLY A 131 -13.69 -2.22 -7.16
C GLY A 131 -13.11 -2.05 -8.57
N THR A 132 -13.97 -1.61 -9.49
CA THR A 132 -13.61 -1.22 -10.86
C THR A 132 -13.94 0.26 -11.08
N SER A 133 -12.98 1.02 -11.59
CA SER A 133 -13.17 2.41 -12.01
C SER A 133 -13.16 2.50 -13.53
N LYS A 134 -13.98 3.40 -14.09
CA LYS A 134 -13.97 3.72 -15.55
C LYS A 134 -12.72 4.49 -15.98
N LYS A 135 -11.94 4.99 -15.02
CA LYS A 135 -10.72 5.73 -15.29
C LYS A 135 -9.75 4.89 -16.12
N TRP A 136 -9.15 5.50 -17.12
CA TRP A 136 -8.21 4.87 -18.06
C TRP A 136 -8.74 3.65 -18.83
N GLY A 137 -10.06 3.62 -19.08
CA GLY A 137 -10.70 2.53 -19.80
C GLY A 137 -11.02 1.27 -18.98
N GLY A 138 -10.82 1.34 -17.68
CA GLY A 138 -10.99 0.26 -16.71
C GLY A 138 -9.76 0.15 -15.83
N SER A 139 -9.92 0.35 -14.54
CA SER A 139 -8.81 0.25 -13.58
C SER A 139 -9.30 -0.34 -12.26
N THR A 140 -8.38 -0.92 -11.52
CA THR A 140 -8.65 -1.54 -10.22
C THR A 140 -8.70 -0.48 -9.14
N VAL A 141 -9.68 -0.58 -8.24
CA VAL A 141 -9.79 0.25 -7.05
C VAL A 141 -9.57 -0.61 -5.82
N TYR A 142 -8.52 -0.33 -5.07
CA TYR A 142 -8.25 -0.95 -3.78
C TYR A 142 -8.76 -0.04 -2.68
N TRP A 143 -9.91 -0.40 -2.10
CA TRP A 143 -10.51 0.36 -1.03
C TRP A 143 -9.79 0.12 0.30
N GLN A 144 -9.43 1.20 0.96
CA GLN A 144 -8.94 1.16 2.34
C GLN A 144 -10.14 1.30 3.28
N ILE A 145 -10.56 0.18 3.84
CA ILE A 145 -11.69 0.06 4.76
C ILE A 145 -11.12 -0.27 6.13
N ASP A 146 -11.41 0.54 7.13
CA ASP A 146 -10.93 0.31 8.47
C ASP A 146 -11.68 -0.84 9.17
N TRP A 147 -11.19 -1.25 10.33
CA TRP A 147 -11.78 -2.33 11.10
C TRP A 147 -13.23 -2.09 11.57
N GLN A 148 -13.71 -0.84 11.51
CA GLN A 148 -15.09 -0.45 11.81
C GLN A 148 -15.98 -0.45 10.56
N GLY A 149 -15.43 -0.74 9.38
CA GLY A 149 -16.14 -0.73 8.10
C GLY A 149 -16.22 0.65 7.43
N ASN A 150 -15.52 1.66 7.94
CA ASN A 150 -15.52 2.98 7.32
C ASN A 150 -14.51 3.05 6.16
N VAL A 151 -14.93 3.57 5.03
CA VAL A 151 -14.08 3.74 3.85
C VAL A 151 -13.21 4.98 3.99
N ARG A 152 -11.89 4.77 4.15
CA ARG A 152 -10.89 5.82 4.30
C ARG A 152 -10.53 6.48 2.96
N THR A 153 -10.36 5.69 1.93
CA THR A 153 -10.08 6.10 0.55
C THR A 153 -10.04 4.87 -0.35
N GLY A 154 -9.79 5.07 -1.65
CA GLY A 154 -9.48 4.01 -2.60
C GLY A 154 -8.26 4.37 -3.42
N LYS A 155 -7.35 3.42 -3.63
CA LYS A 155 -6.20 3.55 -4.52
C LYS A 155 -6.55 2.99 -5.89
N ILE A 156 -6.49 3.83 -6.91
CA ILE A 156 -6.84 3.48 -8.30
C ILE A 156 -5.55 3.14 -9.04
N MET A 157 -5.48 1.96 -9.64
CA MET A 157 -4.29 1.51 -10.36
C MET A 157 -4.67 0.81 -11.67
N LEU A 158 -3.87 1.04 -12.71
CA LEU A 158 -4.02 0.39 -14.00
C LEU A 158 -3.02 -0.75 -14.16
N TYR A 159 -3.51 -1.89 -14.61
CA TYR A 159 -2.75 -3.10 -14.85
C TYR A 159 -2.83 -3.53 -16.33
N ASP A 160 -1.86 -4.27 -16.77
CA ASP A 160 -1.91 -5.02 -18.01
C ASP A 160 -2.67 -6.33 -17.77
N ASN A 161 -3.65 -6.62 -18.61
CA ASN A 161 -4.53 -7.78 -18.44
C ASN A 161 -3.90 -9.12 -18.87
N THR A 162 -2.74 -9.08 -19.52
CA THR A 162 -2.01 -10.27 -19.96
C THR A 162 -0.94 -10.67 -18.95
N THR A 163 -0.20 -9.69 -18.43
CA THR A 163 0.94 -9.90 -17.54
C THR A 163 0.63 -9.69 -16.06
N GLY A 164 -0.47 -9.01 -15.74
CA GLY A 164 -0.81 -8.61 -14.37
C GLY A 164 0.17 -7.59 -13.76
N HIS A 165 1.04 -7.00 -14.60
CA HIS A 165 1.94 -5.95 -14.15
C HIS A 165 1.28 -4.57 -14.19
N ARG A 166 1.68 -3.71 -13.25
CA ARG A 166 1.25 -2.32 -13.23
C ARG A 166 1.80 -1.58 -14.45
N ILE A 167 0.95 -0.85 -15.17
CA ILE A 167 1.37 0.00 -16.29
C ILE A 167 2.10 1.23 -15.75
N LYS A 168 3.33 1.44 -16.18
CA LYS A 168 4.22 2.53 -15.73
C LYS A 168 4.55 3.55 -16.83
N GLU A 169 4.37 3.16 -18.10
CA GLU A 169 4.67 4.00 -19.26
C GLU A 169 3.38 4.38 -20.01
N PRO A 170 3.29 5.57 -20.63
CA PRO A 170 4.27 6.67 -20.60
C PRO A 170 4.28 7.46 -19.29
N ARG A 171 3.43 7.10 -18.32
CA ARG A 171 3.36 7.69 -16.97
C ARG A 171 2.89 6.65 -15.96
N SER A 172 3.06 6.92 -14.67
CA SER A 172 2.48 6.08 -13.63
C SER A 172 0.96 6.27 -13.56
N TYR A 173 0.20 5.20 -13.74
CA TYR A 173 -1.26 5.19 -13.65
C TYR A 173 -1.71 4.82 -12.25
N VAL A 174 -1.47 5.73 -11.31
CA VAL A 174 -1.90 5.62 -9.90
C VAL A 174 -2.63 6.91 -9.53
N SER A 175 -3.78 6.77 -8.91
CA SER A 175 -4.56 7.89 -8.37
C SER A 175 -5.29 7.47 -7.09
N TRP A 176 -5.95 8.42 -6.46
CA TRP A 176 -6.71 8.19 -5.22
C TRP A 176 -8.14 8.69 -5.37
N VAL A 177 -9.11 7.95 -4.86
CA VAL A 177 -10.54 8.29 -5.00
C VAL A 177 -10.84 9.68 -4.41
N HIS A 178 -10.35 9.99 -3.21
CA HIS A 178 -10.57 11.33 -2.61
C HIS A 178 -10.02 12.48 -3.48
N THR A 179 -8.92 12.23 -4.21
CA THR A 179 -8.36 13.21 -5.16
C THR A 179 -9.22 13.32 -6.42
N GLU A 180 -9.71 12.19 -6.95
CA GLU A 180 -10.57 12.18 -8.14
C GLU A 180 -11.94 12.83 -7.88
N LEU A 181 -12.45 12.69 -6.67
CA LEU A 181 -13.69 13.34 -6.23
C LEU A 181 -13.49 14.82 -5.91
N ASN A 182 -12.25 15.31 -5.92
CA ASN A 182 -11.90 16.69 -5.58
C ASN A 182 -12.51 17.14 -4.24
N LEU A 183 -12.47 16.26 -3.23
CA LEU A 183 -13.06 16.53 -1.92
C LEU A 183 -12.28 17.63 -1.21
N GLN A 184 -12.96 18.73 -0.93
CA GLN A 184 -12.38 19.85 -0.18
C GLN A 184 -12.25 19.49 1.31
N ASP A 185 -11.19 19.96 1.96
CA ASP A 185 -10.93 19.76 3.40
C ASP A 185 -10.96 18.27 3.82
N TYR A 186 -10.51 17.37 2.96
CA TYR A 186 -10.47 15.94 3.22
C TYR A 186 -9.28 15.55 4.11
N HIS A 187 -9.57 15.17 5.36
CA HIS A 187 -8.57 14.76 6.35
C HIS A 187 -8.31 13.25 6.28
N LEU A 188 -7.45 12.83 5.34
CA LEU A 188 -7.12 11.44 5.13
C LEU A 188 -6.29 10.86 6.28
N LYS A 189 -6.79 9.78 6.87
CA LYS A 189 -6.00 8.83 7.69
C LYS A 189 -6.06 7.47 7.02
N GLN A 190 -4.98 7.09 6.36
CA GLN A 190 -4.89 5.77 5.72
C GLN A 190 -4.91 4.65 6.76
N CYS A 191 -5.44 3.49 6.36
CA CYS A 191 -5.38 2.22 7.07
C CYS A 191 -4.78 1.14 6.17
N PHE A 192 -4.54 -0.06 6.69
CA PHE A 192 -4.10 -1.17 5.85
C PHE A 192 -5.18 -1.55 4.83
N PHE A 193 -4.76 -1.90 3.63
CA PHE A 193 -5.66 -2.61 2.74
C PHE A 193 -5.97 -4.00 3.34
N GLY A 194 -7.24 -4.38 3.40
CA GLY A 194 -7.71 -5.60 4.06
C GLY A 194 -7.93 -5.46 5.58
N GLU A 195 -7.79 -4.27 6.17
CA GLU A 195 -7.94 -4.06 7.63
C GLU A 195 -9.31 -4.50 8.16
N HIS A 196 -10.38 -4.33 7.39
CA HIS A 196 -11.74 -4.76 7.75
C HIS A 196 -11.83 -6.26 8.06
N LEU A 197 -10.96 -7.10 7.46
CA LEU A 197 -10.94 -8.55 7.71
C LEU A 197 -10.52 -8.90 9.14
N LEU A 198 -9.89 -7.96 9.85
CA LEU A 198 -9.46 -8.18 11.22
C LEU A 198 -10.63 -8.34 12.19
N SER A 199 -11.74 -7.66 11.96
CA SER A 199 -12.93 -7.70 12.84
C SER A 199 -13.57 -9.09 12.89
N GLU A 200 -13.59 -9.78 11.76
CA GLU A 200 -14.24 -11.10 11.63
C GLU A 200 -13.35 -12.24 12.08
N ASN A 201 -12.04 -12.03 12.20
CA ASN A 201 -11.06 -13.07 12.47
C ASN A 201 -10.10 -12.66 13.61
N PRO A 202 -10.55 -12.61 14.86
CA PRO A 202 -9.78 -12.03 15.97
C PRO A 202 -8.51 -12.79 16.33
N THR A 203 -8.44 -14.09 16.07
CA THR A 203 -7.33 -14.97 16.47
C THR A 203 -6.39 -15.35 15.33
N LYS A 204 -6.80 -15.10 14.07
CA LYS A 204 -6.03 -15.52 12.89
C LYS A 204 -4.72 -14.73 12.79
N PHE A 205 -3.66 -15.40 12.36
CA PHE A 205 -2.37 -14.74 12.10
C PHE A 205 -2.50 -13.70 11.00
N VAL A 206 -1.77 -12.62 11.16
CA VAL A 206 -1.73 -11.52 10.18
C VAL A 206 -0.42 -11.57 9.43
N ALA A 207 -0.48 -11.51 8.11
CA ALA A 207 0.68 -11.32 7.25
C ALA A 207 0.57 -9.98 6.53
N ILE A 208 1.68 -9.24 6.46
CA ILE A 208 1.72 -7.90 5.87
C ILE A 208 2.67 -7.90 4.67
N VAL A 209 2.19 -7.40 3.54
CA VAL A 209 2.94 -7.20 2.29
C VAL A 209 2.94 -5.73 1.86
N GLU A 210 3.72 -5.37 0.83
CA GLU A 210 3.76 -4.00 0.32
C GLU A 210 2.57 -3.69 -0.59
N SER A 211 2.26 -4.61 -1.49
CA SER A 211 1.32 -4.41 -2.59
C SER A 211 -0.04 -5.03 -2.28
N GLU A 212 -1.11 -4.33 -2.64
CA GLU A 212 -2.48 -4.81 -2.54
C GLU A 212 -2.69 -6.06 -3.41
N LYS A 213 -2.12 -6.09 -4.62
CA LYS A 213 -2.16 -7.26 -5.51
C LYS A 213 -1.52 -8.48 -4.84
N SER A 214 -0.42 -8.30 -4.15
CA SER A 214 0.30 -9.39 -3.45
C SER A 214 -0.54 -9.95 -2.31
N ALA A 215 -1.30 -9.11 -1.59
CA ALA A 215 -2.24 -9.57 -0.56
C ALA A 215 -3.36 -10.44 -1.15
N LEU A 216 -3.94 -10.04 -2.31
CA LEU A 216 -4.98 -10.82 -2.99
C LEU A 216 -4.46 -12.21 -3.40
N ILE A 217 -3.29 -12.25 -4.04
CA ILE A 217 -2.69 -13.51 -4.52
C ILE A 217 -2.31 -14.40 -3.34
N ALA A 218 -1.67 -13.83 -2.32
CA ALA A 218 -1.27 -14.59 -1.13
C ALA A 218 -2.47 -15.17 -0.36
N THR A 219 -3.62 -14.51 -0.39
CA THR A 219 -4.86 -15.03 0.20
C THR A 219 -5.32 -16.34 -0.45
N HIS A 220 -5.10 -16.51 -1.75
CA HIS A 220 -5.40 -17.77 -2.45
C HIS A 220 -4.48 -18.90 -2.00
N TYR A 221 -3.17 -18.63 -2.02
CA TYR A 221 -2.17 -19.70 -1.77
C TYR A 221 -1.96 -20.01 -0.29
N MET A 222 -2.24 -19.06 0.59
CA MET A 222 -2.01 -19.19 2.04
C MET A 222 -3.22 -18.62 2.80
N PRO A 223 -4.38 -19.31 2.75
CA PRO A 223 -5.65 -18.84 3.32
C PRO A 223 -5.67 -18.81 4.86
N ASP A 224 -4.68 -19.40 5.53
CA ASP A 224 -4.57 -19.41 6.99
C ASP A 224 -4.19 -18.07 7.60
N PHE A 225 -3.74 -17.13 6.76
CA PHE A 225 -3.39 -15.78 7.18
C PHE A 225 -4.48 -14.77 6.80
N ILE A 226 -4.56 -13.68 7.57
CA ILE A 226 -5.18 -12.44 7.09
C ILE A 226 -4.08 -11.64 6.41
N TRP A 227 -4.18 -11.42 5.12
CA TRP A 227 -3.21 -10.66 4.35
C TRP A 227 -3.59 -9.19 4.30
N LEU A 228 -2.70 -8.35 4.81
CA LEU A 228 -2.83 -6.90 4.77
C LEU A 228 -1.78 -6.31 3.84
N ALA A 229 -2.08 -5.18 3.19
CA ALA A 229 -1.07 -4.45 2.45
C ALA A 229 -0.87 -3.03 2.98
N THR A 230 0.40 -2.58 2.95
CA THR A 230 0.78 -1.22 3.37
C THR A 230 0.55 -0.18 2.28
N GLY A 231 0.38 -0.61 1.02
CA GLY A 231 0.29 0.27 -0.15
C GLY A 231 1.63 0.81 -0.64
N GLY A 232 2.75 0.28 -0.14
CA GLY A 232 4.13 0.58 -0.51
C GLY A 232 5.11 0.44 0.64
N MET A 233 6.41 0.47 0.35
CA MET A 233 7.51 0.23 1.30
C MET A 233 7.43 1.06 2.60
N HIS A 234 6.99 2.31 2.50
CA HIS A 234 6.88 3.24 3.64
C HIS A 234 5.44 3.48 4.10
N GLY A 235 4.46 2.76 3.55
CA GLY A 235 3.03 3.00 3.72
C GLY A 235 2.54 3.07 5.17
N CYS A 236 1.59 2.26 5.55
CA CYS A 236 0.85 2.36 6.81
C CYS A 236 1.63 2.11 8.12
N PHE A 237 2.95 2.03 8.12
CA PHE A 237 3.76 1.86 9.35
C PHE A 237 3.86 3.14 10.19
N LYS A 238 2.75 3.51 10.84
CA LYS A 238 2.67 4.62 11.79
C LYS A 238 2.06 4.13 13.10
N PRO A 239 2.43 4.71 14.26
CA PRO A 239 1.95 4.24 15.57
C PRO A 239 0.42 4.10 15.67
N ASN A 240 -0.30 5.10 15.16
CA ASN A 240 -1.76 5.12 15.16
C ASN A 240 -2.41 4.11 14.22
N VAL A 241 -1.68 3.61 13.20
CA VAL A 241 -2.18 2.59 12.27
C VAL A 241 -1.86 1.20 12.80
N VAL A 242 -0.61 0.95 13.23
CA VAL A 242 -0.22 -0.38 13.72
C VAL A 242 -0.90 -0.76 15.04
N SER A 243 -1.44 0.20 15.79
CA SER A 243 -2.18 -0.06 17.03
C SER A 243 -3.38 -1.00 16.86
N ILE A 244 -3.95 -1.10 15.65
CA ILE A 244 -5.04 -2.03 15.33
C ILE A 244 -4.60 -3.50 15.43
N LEU A 245 -3.30 -3.77 15.31
CA LEU A 245 -2.72 -5.10 15.38
C LEU A 245 -2.45 -5.56 16.83
N LYS A 246 -2.86 -4.77 17.81
CA LYS A 246 -2.63 -5.07 19.23
C LYS A 246 -3.11 -6.48 19.59
N GLY A 247 -2.23 -7.25 20.21
CA GLY A 247 -2.52 -8.62 20.67
C GLY A 247 -2.45 -9.69 19.57
N ARG A 248 -2.16 -9.33 18.30
CA ARG A 248 -2.07 -10.27 17.19
C ARG A 248 -0.64 -10.74 16.94
N SER A 249 -0.50 -11.93 16.42
CA SER A 249 0.77 -12.41 15.86
C SER A 249 0.87 -11.92 14.41
N VAL A 250 2.02 -11.31 14.06
CA VAL A 250 2.22 -10.64 12.77
C VAL A 250 3.47 -11.20 12.09
N MET A 251 3.35 -11.50 10.80
CA MET A 251 4.46 -11.81 9.90
C MET A 251 4.61 -10.67 8.88
N LEU A 252 5.82 -10.18 8.74
CA LEU A 252 6.20 -9.18 7.73
C LEU A 252 6.80 -9.89 6.54
N CYS A 253 6.27 -9.64 5.34
CA CYS A 253 6.74 -10.21 4.08
C CYS A 253 7.15 -9.08 3.13
N PRO A 254 8.34 -8.47 3.32
CA PRO A 254 8.83 -7.40 2.45
C PRO A 254 9.14 -7.92 1.05
N ASP A 255 9.03 -7.05 0.05
CA ASP A 255 9.55 -7.29 -1.28
C ASP A 255 11.08 -7.40 -1.23
N LEU A 256 11.69 -8.05 -2.23
CA LEU A 256 13.15 -8.18 -2.32
C LEU A 256 13.81 -6.79 -2.33
N GLY A 257 14.78 -6.61 -1.43
CA GLY A 257 15.48 -5.34 -1.22
C GLY A 257 14.81 -4.38 -0.24
N ALA A 258 13.65 -4.72 0.34
CA ALA A 258 12.98 -3.91 1.36
C ALA A 258 13.19 -4.42 2.79
N LYS A 259 13.94 -5.51 2.98
CA LYS A 259 14.10 -6.20 4.26
C LYS A 259 14.63 -5.28 5.37
N GLU A 260 15.69 -4.53 5.11
CA GLU A 260 16.32 -3.64 6.11
C GLU A 260 15.35 -2.51 6.52
N VAL A 261 14.61 -1.95 5.56
CA VAL A 261 13.61 -0.90 5.81
C VAL A 261 12.51 -1.43 6.72
N TRP A 262 12.04 -2.66 6.49
CA TRP A 262 10.99 -3.28 7.29
C TRP A 262 11.50 -3.77 8.64
N GLN A 263 12.72 -4.24 8.71
CA GLN A 263 13.38 -4.58 9.98
C GLN A 263 13.45 -3.37 10.93
N ALA A 264 13.73 -2.18 10.40
CA ALA A 264 13.70 -0.94 11.17
C ALA A 264 12.30 -0.56 11.71
N LYS A 265 11.23 -1.14 11.17
CA LYS A 265 9.85 -0.95 11.64
C LYS A 265 9.43 -1.97 12.72
N MET A 266 10.17 -3.06 12.90
CA MET A 266 9.82 -4.10 13.88
C MET A 266 9.61 -3.56 15.30
N PRO A 267 10.42 -2.64 15.85
CA PRO A 267 10.19 -2.10 17.21
C PRO A 267 8.79 -1.49 17.38
N LEU A 268 8.27 -0.84 16.33
CA LEU A 268 6.93 -0.27 16.34
C LEU A 268 5.85 -1.35 16.49
N LEU A 269 6.02 -2.48 15.81
CA LEU A 269 5.06 -3.60 15.86
C LEU A 269 5.20 -4.41 17.15
N THR A 270 6.43 -4.68 17.60
CA THR A 270 6.68 -5.44 18.84
C THR A 270 6.17 -4.72 20.09
N SER A 271 5.97 -3.39 20.01
CA SER A 271 5.36 -2.63 21.11
C SER A 271 3.87 -2.95 21.32
N VAL A 272 3.18 -3.49 20.31
CA VAL A 272 1.74 -3.77 20.35
C VAL A 272 1.38 -5.23 20.07
N CYS A 273 2.26 -5.98 19.39
CA CYS A 273 2.05 -7.35 18.97
C CYS A 273 2.88 -8.31 19.84
N PRO A 274 2.30 -9.40 20.38
CA PRO A 274 3.03 -10.38 21.21
C PRO A 274 4.09 -11.16 20.41
N LYS A 275 3.89 -11.31 19.10
CA LYS A 275 4.83 -11.99 18.21
C LYS A 275 4.91 -11.26 16.88
N VAL A 276 6.12 -10.88 16.48
CA VAL A 276 6.41 -10.29 15.17
C VAL A 276 7.55 -11.08 14.53
N VAL A 277 7.32 -11.57 13.33
CA VAL A 277 8.31 -12.31 12.53
C VAL A 277 8.57 -11.54 11.24
N LEU A 278 9.82 -11.33 10.91
CA LEU A 278 10.22 -10.83 9.60
C LEU A 278 10.58 -12.05 8.73
N SER A 279 9.80 -12.27 7.67
CA SER A 279 10.08 -13.36 6.73
C SER A 279 11.32 -13.03 5.89
N ASP A 280 12.22 -13.98 5.81
CA ASP A 280 13.40 -13.95 4.95
C ASP A 280 13.31 -14.97 3.80
N SER A 281 12.16 -15.64 3.66
CA SER A 281 11.94 -16.71 2.67
C SER A 281 12.24 -16.27 1.25
N LEU A 282 11.84 -15.05 0.86
CA LEU A 282 12.13 -14.51 -0.47
C LEU A 282 13.64 -14.31 -0.66
N GLU A 283 14.31 -13.78 0.37
CA GLU A 283 15.75 -13.56 0.34
C GLU A 283 16.54 -14.86 0.24
N GLN A 284 16.07 -15.93 0.88
CA GLN A 284 16.73 -17.25 0.82
C GLN A 284 16.55 -17.92 -0.53
N CYS A 285 15.40 -17.75 -1.20
CA CYS A 285 15.07 -18.45 -2.45
C CYS A 285 15.41 -17.66 -3.72
N ALA A 286 15.66 -16.34 -3.60
CA ALA A 286 15.81 -15.46 -4.75
C ALA A 286 17.17 -15.59 -5.46
N THR A 287 17.14 -15.58 -6.78
CA THR A 287 18.34 -15.39 -7.63
C THR A 287 18.78 -13.94 -7.63
N ASN A 288 20.01 -13.66 -8.06
CA ASN A 288 20.53 -12.30 -8.17
C ASN A 288 19.70 -11.44 -9.15
N GLU A 289 19.16 -12.02 -10.20
CA GLU A 289 18.29 -11.32 -11.15
C GLU A 289 16.94 -10.95 -10.53
N GLN A 290 16.33 -11.86 -9.78
CA GLN A 290 15.09 -11.62 -9.06
C GLN A 290 15.23 -10.50 -8.02
N ARG A 291 16.40 -10.44 -7.32
CA ARG A 291 16.71 -9.35 -6.38
C ARG A 291 16.82 -8.01 -7.08
N LYS A 292 17.50 -7.95 -8.24
CA LYS A 292 17.61 -6.72 -9.03
C LYS A 292 16.23 -6.20 -9.50
N ASN A 293 15.32 -7.11 -9.78
CA ASN A 293 13.98 -6.79 -10.26
C ASN A 293 12.99 -6.50 -9.12
N GLY A 294 13.40 -6.67 -7.85
CA GLY A 294 12.58 -6.38 -6.69
C GLY A 294 11.28 -7.19 -6.67
N LEU A 295 11.37 -8.51 -6.94
CA LEU A 295 10.21 -9.38 -6.97
C LEU A 295 9.55 -9.46 -5.58
N ASP A 296 8.24 -9.63 -5.57
CA ASP A 296 7.42 -9.78 -4.38
C ASP A 296 6.96 -11.23 -4.15
N ILE A 297 6.29 -11.49 -3.03
CA ILE A 297 5.78 -12.83 -2.71
C ILE A 297 4.81 -13.36 -3.77
N ALA A 298 4.01 -12.51 -4.40
CA ALA A 298 3.08 -12.92 -5.45
C ALA A 298 3.80 -13.45 -6.68
N ASP A 299 4.94 -12.85 -7.05
CA ASP A 299 5.74 -13.33 -8.18
C ASP A 299 6.28 -14.75 -7.95
N PHE A 300 6.59 -15.11 -6.70
CA PHE A 300 7.01 -16.45 -6.33
C PHE A 300 5.83 -17.42 -6.28
N LEU A 301 4.71 -17.02 -5.65
CA LEU A 301 3.51 -17.85 -5.55
C LEU A 301 2.92 -18.18 -6.91
N LEU A 302 2.88 -17.22 -7.83
CA LEU A 302 2.40 -17.43 -9.20
C LEU A 302 3.28 -18.37 -10.03
N LYS A 303 4.54 -18.55 -9.66
CA LYS A 303 5.42 -19.55 -10.28
C LYS A 303 5.24 -20.95 -9.70
N THR A 304 4.65 -21.04 -8.52
CA THR A 304 4.37 -22.33 -7.86
C THR A 304 3.15 -22.94 -8.51
N ALA A 305 3.33 -24.08 -9.18
CA ALA A 305 2.21 -24.79 -9.79
C ALA A 305 1.33 -25.40 -8.69
N THR A 306 0.09 -24.96 -8.61
CA THR A 306 -0.90 -25.61 -7.71
C THR A 306 -1.20 -27.03 -8.17
N PRO A 307 -1.65 -27.94 -7.27
CA PRO A 307 -2.11 -29.29 -7.66
C PRO A 307 -3.14 -29.24 -8.80
N THR A 308 -4.07 -28.29 -8.77
CA THR A 308 -5.06 -28.07 -9.83
C THR A 308 -4.39 -27.67 -11.16
N MET A 309 -3.43 -26.77 -11.14
CA MET A 309 -2.68 -26.37 -12.35
C MET A 309 -1.83 -27.52 -12.91
N LEU A 310 -1.26 -28.33 -12.03
CA LEU A 310 -0.53 -29.53 -12.44
C LEU A 310 -1.47 -30.53 -13.09
N LEU A 311 -2.64 -30.77 -12.49
CA LEU A 311 -3.66 -31.64 -13.03
C LEU A 311 -4.14 -31.16 -14.40
N GLN A 312 -4.45 -29.90 -14.56
CA GLN A 312 -4.83 -29.32 -15.87
C GLN A 312 -3.73 -29.46 -16.93
N LYS A 313 -2.45 -29.25 -16.56
CA LYS A 313 -1.32 -29.52 -17.46
C LYS A 313 -1.23 -30.99 -17.86
N MET A 314 -1.50 -31.91 -16.91
CA MET A 314 -1.54 -33.35 -17.18
C MET A 314 -2.67 -33.70 -18.12
N ILE A 315 -3.89 -33.18 -17.89
CA ILE A 315 -5.07 -33.37 -18.76
C ILE A 315 -4.77 -32.84 -20.17
N LYS A 316 -4.18 -31.65 -20.29
CA LYS A 316 -3.80 -31.08 -21.58
C LYS A 316 -2.80 -31.94 -22.36
N ARG A 317 -1.89 -32.62 -21.65
CA ARG A 317 -0.93 -33.58 -22.25
C ARG A 317 -1.55 -34.94 -22.58
N ASN A 318 -2.51 -35.34 -21.78
CA ASN A 318 -3.22 -36.61 -21.94
C ASN A 318 -4.74 -36.41 -21.67
N PRO A 319 -5.53 -36.08 -22.70
CA PRO A 319 -6.97 -35.85 -22.55
C PRO A 319 -7.76 -37.02 -21.94
N ASN A 320 -7.27 -38.25 -22.08
CA ASN A 320 -7.91 -39.43 -21.48
C ASN A 320 -7.92 -39.38 -19.95
N LEU A 321 -7.05 -38.57 -19.35
CA LEU A 321 -7.04 -38.35 -17.89
C LEU A 321 -8.34 -37.70 -17.40
N GLN A 322 -8.90 -36.75 -18.18
CA GLN A 322 -10.20 -36.14 -17.85
C GLN A 322 -11.31 -37.20 -17.87
N THR A 323 -11.34 -38.05 -18.89
CA THR A 323 -12.31 -39.15 -18.96
C THR A 323 -12.21 -40.09 -17.75
N LEU A 324 -11.00 -40.36 -17.29
CA LEU A 324 -10.77 -41.21 -16.11
C LEU A 324 -11.29 -40.55 -14.83
N ILE A 325 -11.02 -39.24 -14.66
CA ILE A 325 -11.51 -38.43 -13.55
C ILE A 325 -13.04 -38.45 -13.52
N ASP A 326 -13.67 -38.21 -14.66
CA ASP A 326 -15.13 -38.16 -14.78
C ASP A 326 -15.77 -39.54 -14.53
N CYS A 327 -15.21 -40.61 -15.10
CA CYS A 327 -15.73 -41.97 -14.94
C CYS A 327 -15.58 -42.52 -13.53
N LEU A 328 -14.51 -42.14 -12.83
CA LEU A 328 -14.20 -42.64 -11.47
C LEU A 328 -14.60 -41.65 -10.36
N HIS A 329 -15.18 -40.50 -10.75
CA HIS A 329 -15.55 -39.41 -9.82
C HIS A 329 -14.40 -39.01 -8.88
N LEU A 330 -13.20 -38.86 -9.47
CA LEU A 330 -12.01 -38.51 -8.70
C LEU A 330 -12.00 -37.02 -8.35
N GLU A 331 -11.67 -36.71 -7.10
CA GLU A 331 -11.49 -35.34 -6.63
C GLU A 331 -10.05 -35.12 -6.17
N LEU A 332 -9.55 -33.90 -6.35
CA LEU A 332 -8.28 -33.47 -5.76
C LEU A 332 -8.48 -33.37 -4.25
N VAL A 333 -7.72 -34.16 -3.50
CA VAL A 333 -7.66 -34.04 -2.04
C VAL A 333 -6.42 -33.21 -1.71
N ASP A 334 -6.60 -32.06 -1.08
CA ASP A 334 -5.50 -31.31 -0.52
C ASP A 334 -4.87 -32.16 0.60
N SER A 335 -3.63 -32.56 0.42
CA SER A 335 -2.86 -33.18 1.50
C SER A 335 -2.56 -32.10 2.54
N SER A 336 -3.30 -32.13 3.64
CA SER A 336 -3.09 -31.38 4.88
C SER A 336 -1.67 -31.54 5.44
#